data_d9f517e3993548b9b1a1478bf7306670
#
_entry.id   d9f517e3993548b9b1a1478bf7306670
#
_cell.length_a   1.000
_cell.length_b   1.000
_cell.length_c   1.000
_cell.angle_alpha   90.00
_cell.angle_beta   90.00
_cell.angle_gamma   90.00
#
_symmetry.space_group_name_H-M   'P 1'
#
loop_
_entity.id
_entity.type
_entity.pdbx_description
1 polymer ?
#
loop_
_entity_poly.entity_id
_entity_poly.type
_entity_poly.pdbx_seq_one_letter_code
_entity_poly.pdbx_strand_id
1 'polypeptide(L)'
;MSSTSVTSRRVLIVMPALNESASVASVVEQVKRVLPSVDLLVVDDGSVDDTAKLAHAAGADVARLAVNLGVGGAMRTGFRYAAARGYDVVVQVDADGQHDPDELDALLRGLDDADIVIGSRFAGKGAYKASGPRKYAMVALSIVFSRLAKTRLTDVTSGFKAMGPRAIRLFAGYYPAEYLGDTVESLVMAIRAKLTIKEIPVVMRERAGGTPSHSPVKSAVYLSRAGLALLLALVRRRPAVDSSDSA
;
A
#
# COMPACT_ATOMS: atom_id res chain seq x y z
N MET A 1 21.15 7.37 -22.96
CA MET A 1 19.78 7.20 -22.42
C MET A 1 19.84 7.56 -20.96
N SER A 2 19.22 8.68 -20.61
CA SER A 2 19.47 9.41 -19.36
C SER A 2 18.90 8.63 -18.16
N SER A 3 19.77 8.18 -17.29
CA SER A 3 19.46 7.72 -15.94
C SER A 3 19.00 8.93 -15.13
N THR A 4 17.71 9.27 -15.20
CA THR A 4 17.15 10.29 -14.33
C THR A 4 17.02 9.65 -12.96
N SER A 5 17.93 10.02 -12.10
CA SER A 5 18.21 9.40 -10.83
C SER A 5 17.01 9.44 -9.89
N VAL A 6 16.74 8.33 -9.23
CA VAL A 6 15.92 8.18 -8.01
C VAL A 6 16.29 9.21 -6.92
N THR A 7 17.47 9.83 -7.04
CA THR A 7 18.10 10.77 -6.10
C THR A 7 17.45 12.15 -5.99
N SER A 8 16.47 12.52 -6.82
CA SER A 8 15.82 13.84 -6.70
C SER A 8 14.42 13.80 -6.07
N ARG A 9 13.80 12.63 -5.94
CA ARG A 9 12.44 12.51 -5.38
C ARG A 9 12.50 12.39 -3.86
N ARG A 10 11.69 13.17 -3.16
CA ARG A 10 11.48 13.00 -1.71
C ARG A 10 10.55 11.81 -1.49
N VAL A 11 11.10 10.73 -0.97
CA VAL A 11 10.39 9.46 -0.74
C VAL A 11 10.04 9.33 0.74
N LEU A 12 8.78 9.02 1.03
CA LEU A 12 8.30 8.61 2.34
C LEU A 12 7.89 7.14 2.30
N ILE A 13 8.50 6.33 3.15
CA ILE A 13 7.98 5.00 3.47
C ILE A 13 6.90 5.17 4.54
N VAL A 14 5.70 4.68 4.29
CA VAL A 14 4.60 4.63 5.27
C VAL A 14 4.40 3.19 5.70
N MET A 15 4.53 2.95 6.99
CA MET A 15 4.44 1.62 7.61
C MET A 15 3.26 1.61 8.60
N PRO A 16 2.08 1.10 8.20
CA PRO A 16 0.99 0.87 9.14
C PRO A 16 1.37 -0.25 10.11
N ALA A 17 1.16 -0.05 11.40
CA ALA A 17 1.52 -1.02 12.44
C ALA A 17 0.44 -1.10 13.53
N LEU A 18 0.10 -2.31 13.94
CA LEU A 18 -0.78 -2.59 15.07
C LEU A 18 -0.31 -3.83 15.81
N ASN A 19 0.24 -3.65 17.01
CA ASN A 19 0.79 -4.73 17.84
C ASN A 19 1.86 -5.56 17.10
N GLU A 20 2.83 -4.85 16.51
CA GLU A 20 3.93 -5.43 15.73
C GLU A 20 5.29 -5.22 16.45
N SER A 21 5.30 -5.20 17.80
CA SER A 21 6.53 -5.03 18.60
C SER A 21 7.61 -6.07 18.31
N ALA A 22 7.23 -7.26 17.85
CA ALA A 22 8.16 -8.34 17.54
C ALA A 22 8.94 -8.11 16.22
N SER A 23 8.42 -7.29 15.28
CA SER A 23 8.95 -7.18 13.92
C SER A 23 9.33 -5.76 13.51
N VAL A 24 8.60 -4.74 14.02
CA VAL A 24 8.68 -3.37 13.53
C VAL A 24 10.10 -2.80 13.53
N ALA A 25 10.88 -3.00 14.59
CA ALA A 25 12.25 -2.47 14.68
C ALA A 25 13.15 -3.05 13.58
N SER A 26 13.11 -4.37 13.40
CA SER A 26 13.89 -5.07 12.37
C SER A 26 13.52 -4.61 10.95
N VAL A 27 12.22 -4.39 10.68
CA VAL A 27 11.76 -3.93 9.37
C VAL A 27 12.23 -2.50 9.12
N VAL A 28 12.13 -1.60 10.10
CA VAL A 28 12.65 -0.22 10.02
C VAL A 28 14.14 -0.22 9.70
N GLU A 29 14.94 -1.00 10.43
CA GLU A 29 16.39 -1.11 10.21
C GLU A 29 16.73 -1.65 8.82
N GLN A 30 15.98 -2.64 8.34
CA GLN A 30 16.20 -3.21 7.01
C GLN A 30 15.89 -2.20 5.89
N VAL A 31 14.78 -1.47 5.98
CA VAL A 31 14.43 -0.41 5.04
C VAL A 31 15.52 0.67 5.02
N LYS A 32 15.97 1.14 6.18
CA LYS A 32 17.03 2.16 6.29
C LYS A 32 18.39 1.68 5.78
N ARG A 33 18.67 0.39 5.86
CA ARG A 33 19.91 -0.18 5.30
C ARG A 33 19.89 -0.15 3.78
N VAL A 34 18.74 -0.48 3.16
CA VAL A 34 18.60 -0.52 1.70
C VAL A 34 18.49 0.89 1.11
N LEU A 35 17.75 1.76 1.78
CA LEU A 35 17.50 3.14 1.35
C LEU A 35 17.81 4.12 2.50
N PRO A 36 19.09 4.43 2.77
CA PRO A 36 19.49 5.26 3.93
C PRO A 36 18.93 6.70 3.90
N SER A 37 18.62 7.22 2.73
CA SER A 37 18.18 8.61 2.52
C SER A 37 16.66 8.80 2.52
N VAL A 38 15.86 7.72 2.71
CA VAL A 38 14.41 7.86 2.74
C VAL A 38 13.90 8.21 4.14
N ASP A 39 12.85 9.02 4.17
CA ASP A 39 12.09 9.24 5.39
C ASP A 39 11.14 8.05 5.62
N LEU A 40 11.01 7.61 6.88
CA LEU A 40 10.16 6.49 7.25
C LEU A 40 9.22 6.91 8.37
N LEU A 41 7.92 6.80 8.12
CA LEU A 41 6.85 7.06 9.05
C LEU A 41 6.15 5.75 9.43
N VAL A 42 6.28 5.33 10.68
CA VAL A 42 5.42 4.29 11.25
C VAL A 42 4.13 4.94 11.74
N VAL A 43 3.00 4.51 11.22
CA VAL A 43 1.69 4.91 11.73
C VAL A 43 1.19 3.81 12.66
N ASP A 44 1.35 4.03 13.96
CA ASP A 44 0.88 3.15 15.02
C ASP A 44 -0.63 3.31 15.20
N ASP A 45 -1.39 2.31 14.78
CA ASP A 45 -2.85 2.31 14.75
C ASP A 45 -3.47 1.93 16.11
N GLY A 46 -2.93 2.52 17.18
CA GLY A 46 -3.43 2.32 18.55
C GLY A 46 -2.94 1.03 19.21
N SER A 47 -1.68 0.66 19.00
CA SER A 47 -1.06 -0.51 19.64
C SER A 47 -1.09 -0.41 21.16
N VAL A 48 -1.26 -1.56 21.80
CA VAL A 48 -1.22 -1.72 23.27
C VAL A 48 0.13 -2.24 23.75
N ASP A 49 1.01 -2.63 22.82
CA ASP A 49 2.38 -3.08 23.07
C ASP A 49 3.42 -1.97 22.83
N ASP A 50 4.70 -2.32 22.84
CA ASP A 50 5.80 -1.38 22.63
C ASP A 50 6.08 -1.00 21.16
N THR A 51 5.14 -1.27 20.21
CA THR A 51 5.33 -1.03 18.76
C THR A 51 5.86 0.38 18.48
N ALA A 52 5.18 1.43 18.95
CA ALA A 52 5.56 2.82 18.71
C ALA A 52 6.97 3.15 19.26
N LYS A 53 7.26 2.69 20.46
CA LYS A 53 8.56 2.90 21.13
C LYS A 53 9.71 2.23 20.38
N LEU A 54 9.51 0.99 19.94
CA LEU A 54 10.52 0.22 19.22
C LEU A 54 10.75 0.78 17.81
N ALA A 55 9.68 1.21 17.12
CA ALA A 55 9.79 1.88 15.82
C ALA A 55 10.61 3.18 15.92
N HIS A 56 10.32 4.01 16.94
CA HIS A 56 11.08 5.25 17.17
C HIS A 56 12.54 4.97 17.52
N ALA A 57 12.81 4.01 18.39
CA ALA A 57 14.17 3.61 18.77
C ALA A 57 14.98 3.10 17.56
N ALA A 58 14.33 2.44 16.59
CA ALA A 58 14.94 2.01 15.32
C ALA A 58 15.16 3.17 14.33
N GLY A 59 14.71 4.39 14.68
CA GLY A 59 14.96 5.62 13.94
C GLY A 59 13.86 5.98 12.94
N ALA A 60 12.64 5.48 13.07
CA ALA A 60 11.49 5.96 12.33
C ALA A 60 10.83 7.17 12.99
N ASP A 61 10.21 8.05 12.19
CA ASP A 61 9.17 8.93 12.71
C ASP A 61 7.94 8.09 13.08
N VAL A 62 7.22 8.49 14.13
CA VAL A 62 6.04 7.75 14.59
C VAL A 62 4.85 8.68 14.72
N ALA A 63 3.75 8.33 14.03
CA ALA A 63 2.44 8.94 14.22
C ALA A 63 1.54 7.94 14.96
N ARG A 64 1.23 8.20 16.23
CA ARG A 64 0.37 7.34 17.04
C ARG A 64 -1.08 7.78 16.97
N LEU A 65 -1.98 6.90 16.53
CA LEU A 65 -3.41 7.13 16.52
C LEU A 65 -4.01 6.85 17.90
N ALA A 66 -4.99 7.66 18.28
CA ALA A 66 -5.65 7.50 19.59
C ALA A 66 -6.54 6.25 19.68
N VAL A 67 -7.00 5.76 18.52
CA VAL A 67 -7.86 4.58 18.39
C VAL A 67 -7.49 3.82 17.14
N ASN A 68 -7.80 2.53 17.12
CA ASN A 68 -7.63 1.70 15.91
C ASN A 68 -8.62 2.12 14.83
N LEU A 69 -8.08 2.61 13.71
CA LEU A 69 -8.82 3.01 12.51
C LEU A 69 -8.68 2.00 11.36
N GLY A 70 -7.88 0.94 11.57
CA GLY A 70 -7.52 -0.03 10.56
C GLY A 70 -6.41 0.47 9.63
N VAL A 71 -5.89 -0.44 8.79
CA VAL A 71 -4.78 -0.15 7.87
C VAL A 71 -5.11 1.01 6.92
N GLY A 72 -6.35 1.13 6.49
CA GLY A 72 -6.82 2.24 5.66
C GLY A 72 -6.74 3.58 6.37
N GLY A 73 -7.10 3.64 7.66
CA GLY A 73 -6.96 4.85 8.50
C GLY A 73 -5.49 5.24 8.71
N ALA A 74 -4.64 4.26 8.96
CA ALA A 74 -3.20 4.46 9.08
C ALA A 74 -2.59 4.98 7.76
N MET A 75 -2.92 4.36 6.62
CA MET A 75 -2.45 4.81 5.31
C MET A 75 -2.96 6.21 4.95
N ARG A 76 -4.23 6.52 5.25
CA ARG A 76 -4.78 7.89 5.09
C ARG A 76 -3.97 8.91 5.87
N THR A 77 -3.58 8.59 7.11
CA THR A 77 -2.71 9.44 7.92
C THR A 77 -1.36 9.65 7.22
N GLY A 78 -0.74 8.59 6.70
CA GLY A 78 0.51 8.66 5.95
C GLY A 78 0.40 9.52 4.70
N PHE A 79 -0.67 9.40 3.90
CA PHE A 79 -0.88 10.24 2.72
C PHE A 79 -1.06 11.73 3.07
N ARG A 80 -1.81 12.03 4.13
CA ARG A 80 -1.98 13.42 4.60
C ARG A 80 -0.66 14.00 5.10
N TYR A 81 0.13 13.21 5.82
CA TYR A 81 1.48 13.61 6.24
C TYR A 81 2.36 13.89 5.03
N ALA A 82 2.36 12.99 4.03
CA ALA A 82 3.15 13.13 2.81
C ALA A 82 2.78 14.40 2.03
N ALA A 83 1.48 14.63 1.82
CA ALA A 83 0.99 15.80 1.10
C ALA A 83 1.32 17.11 1.82
N ALA A 84 1.14 17.16 3.15
CA ALA A 84 1.42 18.35 3.96
C ALA A 84 2.92 18.72 3.99
N ARG A 85 3.80 17.74 3.77
CA ARG A 85 5.26 17.94 3.82
C ARG A 85 5.94 17.92 2.44
N GLY A 86 5.16 17.84 1.36
CA GLY A 86 5.66 17.92 -0.01
C GLY A 86 6.51 16.72 -0.43
N TYR A 87 6.12 15.51 -0.04
CA TYR A 87 6.74 14.30 -0.57
C TYR A 87 6.27 13.99 -1.98
N ASP A 88 7.18 13.52 -2.82
CA ASP A 88 6.92 13.16 -4.21
C ASP A 88 6.42 11.73 -4.33
N VAL A 89 6.84 10.85 -3.43
CA VAL A 89 6.53 9.43 -3.45
C VAL A 89 6.15 8.94 -2.05
N VAL A 90 5.10 8.13 -1.98
CA VAL A 90 4.77 7.29 -0.82
C VAL A 90 4.93 5.84 -1.20
N VAL A 91 5.64 5.06 -0.38
CA VAL A 91 5.69 3.60 -0.51
C VAL A 91 5.09 2.97 0.75
N GLN A 92 4.10 2.11 0.58
CA GLN A 92 3.58 1.30 1.68
C GLN A 92 4.46 0.08 1.90
N VAL A 93 4.91 -0.11 3.15
CA VAL A 93 5.64 -1.30 3.60
C VAL A 93 4.99 -1.77 4.89
N ASP A 94 4.55 -3.03 4.94
CA ASP A 94 3.90 -3.57 6.15
C ASP A 94 4.94 -3.91 7.23
N ALA A 95 4.58 -3.72 8.50
CA ALA A 95 5.48 -3.89 9.64
C ALA A 95 5.77 -5.37 9.99
N ASP A 96 5.13 -6.33 9.31
CA ASP A 96 5.25 -7.76 9.57
C ASP A 96 6.46 -8.46 8.91
N GLY A 97 7.23 -7.71 8.12
CA GLY A 97 8.44 -8.18 7.46
C GLY A 97 8.21 -8.99 6.17
N GLN A 98 6.97 -9.11 5.68
CA GLN A 98 6.70 -9.85 4.44
C GLN A 98 7.18 -9.10 3.19
N HIS A 99 7.19 -7.78 3.20
CA HIS A 99 7.69 -6.95 2.10
C HIS A 99 9.22 -6.93 2.11
N ASP A 100 9.84 -7.44 1.04
CA ASP A 100 11.29 -7.42 0.91
C ASP A 100 11.79 -6.01 0.58
N PRO A 101 12.59 -5.36 1.46
CA PRO A 101 13.12 -4.02 1.19
C PRO A 101 14.01 -3.96 -0.05
N ASP A 102 14.63 -5.05 -0.48
CA ASP A 102 15.49 -5.08 -1.66
C ASP A 102 14.69 -4.84 -2.97
N GLU A 103 13.36 -5.00 -2.94
CA GLU A 103 12.47 -4.72 -4.07
C GLU A 103 12.01 -3.24 -4.14
N LEU A 104 12.32 -2.41 -3.12
CA LEU A 104 11.91 -1.01 -3.06
C LEU A 104 12.41 -0.19 -4.25
N ASP A 105 13.65 -0.39 -4.65
CA ASP A 105 14.24 0.31 -5.80
C ASP A 105 13.53 0.00 -7.11
N ALA A 106 13.08 -1.25 -7.30
CA ALA A 106 12.28 -1.64 -8.46
C ALA A 106 10.90 -0.96 -8.48
N LEU A 107 10.24 -0.85 -7.30
CA LEU A 107 8.98 -0.11 -7.16
C LEU A 107 9.15 1.37 -7.50
N LEU A 108 10.21 2.00 -6.99
CA LEU A 108 10.50 3.42 -7.23
C LEU A 108 10.76 3.71 -8.71
N ARG A 109 11.55 2.87 -9.40
CA ARG A 109 11.76 2.97 -10.85
C ARG A 109 10.48 2.76 -11.65
N GLY A 110 9.58 1.92 -11.18
CA GLY A 110 8.28 1.71 -11.84
C GLY A 110 7.42 2.97 -11.94
N LEU A 111 7.64 3.96 -11.07
CA LEU A 111 6.94 5.25 -11.09
C LEU A 111 7.41 6.21 -12.21
N ASP A 112 8.42 5.86 -12.99
CA ASP A 112 8.86 6.69 -14.12
C ASP A 112 7.79 6.72 -15.24
N ASP A 113 6.97 5.68 -15.33
CA ASP A 113 5.92 5.54 -16.35
C ASP A 113 4.53 5.21 -15.76
N ALA A 114 4.36 5.27 -14.43
CA ALA A 114 3.09 4.99 -13.77
C ALA A 114 2.85 5.91 -12.56
N ASP A 115 1.58 6.15 -12.23
CA ASP A 115 1.18 6.88 -11.02
C ASP A 115 1.19 5.97 -9.78
N ILE A 116 0.94 4.67 -9.98
CA ILE A 116 0.93 3.65 -8.93
C ILE A 116 1.64 2.41 -9.44
N VAL A 117 2.56 1.87 -8.65
CA VAL A 117 3.24 0.61 -8.90
C VAL A 117 2.90 -0.39 -7.81
N ILE A 118 2.42 -1.57 -8.20
CA ILE A 118 2.04 -2.66 -7.31
C ILE A 118 3.10 -3.76 -7.38
N GLY A 119 3.68 -4.11 -6.24
CA GLY A 119 4.53 -5.29 -6.11
C GLY A 119 3.67 -6.55 -6.02
N SER A 120 3.78 -7.42 -7.03
CA SER A 120 2.95 -8.62 -7.15
C SER A 120 3.70 -9.89 -6.75
N ARG A 121 3.05 -10.68 -5.91
CA ARG A 121 3.48 -12.02 -5.52
C ARG A 121 3.30 -13.06 -6.64
N PHE A 122 2.46 -12.76 -7.63
CA PHE A 122 2.01 -13.69 -8.66
C PHE A 122 2.57 -13.39 -10.05
N ALA A 123 3.31 -12.31 -10.23
CA ALA A 123 3.85 -11.90 -11.53
C ALA A 123 5.12 -12.67 -11.96
N GLY A 124 5.51 -13.75 -11.25
CA GLY A 124 6.47 -14.71 -11.76
C GLY A 124 7.81 -14.84 -11.02
N LYS A 125 8.07 -14.09 -9.93
CA LYS A 125 9.35 -14.21 -9.17
C LYS A 125 9.26 -15.06 -7.91
N GLY A 126 8.08 -15.53 -7.47
CA GLY A 126 7.92 -16.19 -6.18
C GLY A 126 7.14 -17.50 -6.24
N ALA A 127 7.36 -18.37 -5.23
CA ALA A 127 6.69 -19.65 -5.07
C ALA A 127 5.31 -19.55 -4.39
N TYR A 128 4.71 -18.35 -4.25
CA TYR A 128 3.44 -18.21 -3.55
C TYR A 128 2.30 -18.87 -4.34
N LYS A 129 1.74 -19.94 -3.79
CA LYS A 129 0.61 -20.68 -4.36
C LYS A 129 -0.64 -20.39 -3.54
N ALA A 130 -1.53 -19.57 -4.08
CA ALA A 130 -2.89 -19.51 -3.54
C ALA A 130 -3.61 -20.83 -3.87
N SER A 131 -4.34 -21.41 -2.91
CA SER A 131 -5.11 -22.66 -3.09
C SER A 131 -6.57 -22.45 -2.68
N GLY A 132 -7.44 -23.35 -3.17
CA GLY A 132 -8.86 -23.37 -2.80
C GLY A 132 -9.71 -22.24 -3.37
N PRO A 133 -10.93 -22.01 -2.83
CA PRO A 133 -11.91 -21.03 -3.31
C PRO A 133 -11.36 -19.59 -3.38
N ARG A 134 -10.43 -19.24 -2.47
CA ARG A 134 -9.75 -17.92 -2.46
C ARG A 134 -9.03 -17.64 -3.76
N LYS A 135 -8.41 -18.65 -4.39
CA LYS A 135 -7.71 -18.51 -5.67
C LYS A 135 -8.66 -18.03 -6.77
N TYR A 136 -9.82 -18.67 -6.89
CA TYR A 136 -10.80 -18.32 -7.93
C TYR A 136 -11.31 -16.88 -7.76
N ALA A 137 -11.60 -16.47 -6.54
CA ALA A 137 -12.03 -15.10 -6.25
C ALA A 137 -10.94 -14.07 -6.55
N MET A 138 -9.68 -14.36 -6.23
CA MET A 138 -8.55 -13.48 -6.57
C MET A 138 -8.36 -13.38 -8.10
N VAL A 139 -8.48 -14.49 -8.82
CA VAL A 139 -8.40 -14.50 -10.29
C VAL A 139 -9.55 -13.68 -10.89
N ALA A 140 -10.78 -13.85 -10.40
CA ALA A 140 -11.93 -13.08 -10.86
C ALA A 140 -11.73 -11.58 -10.65
N LEU A 141 -11.28 -11.15 -9.45
CA LEU A 141 -10.94 -9.76 -9.17
C LEU A 141 -9.83 -9.25 -10.11
N SER A 142 -8.77 -10.01 -10.30
CA SER A 142 -7.66 -9.67 -11.19
C SER A 142 -8.13 -9.43 -12.62
N ILE A 143 -9.04 -10.27 -13.14
CA ILE A 143 -9.60 -10.11 -14.48
C ILE A 143 -10.41 -8.80 -14.59
N VAL A 144 -11.28 -8.53 -13.61
CA VAL A 144 -12.10 -7.33 -13.60
C VAL A 144 -11.22 -6.08 -13.52
N PHE A 145 -10.27 -6.04 -12.58
CA PHE A 145 -9.37 -4.90 -12.43
C PHE A 145 -8.45 -4.71 -13.62
N SER A 146 -7.96 -5.78 -14.24
CA SER A 146 -7.14 -5.68 -15.45
C SER A 146 -7.91 -5.02 -16.60
N ARG A 147 -9.21 -5.36 -16.76
CA ARG A 147 -10.07 -4.72 -17.77
C ARG A 147 -10.34 -3.26 -17.47
N LEU A 148 -10.62 -2.91 -16.21
CA LEU A 148 -10.89 -1.54 -15.79
C LEU A 148 -9.65 -0.64 -15.89
N ALA A 149 -8.49 -1.15 -15.48
CA ALA A 149 -7.22 -0.44 -15.52
C ALA A 149 -6.56 -0.45 -16.91
N LYS A 150 -7.07 -1.27 -17.84
CA LYS A 150 -6.48 -1.50 -19.18
C LYS A 150 -5.01 -1.95 -19.12
N THR A 151 -4.64 -2.64 -18.06
CA THR A 151 -3.32 -3.22 -17.84
C THR A 151 -3.47 -4.55 -17.11
N ARG A 152 -2.50 -5.45 -17.28
CA ARG A 152 -2.53 -6.74 -16.61
C ARG A 152 -2.22 -6.57 -15.13
N LEU A 153 -3.16 -6.96 -14.26
CA LEU A 153 -3.02 -6.99 -12.81
C LEU A 153 -3.27 -8.41 -12.32
N THR A 154 -2.35 -8.96 -11.55
CA THR A 154 -2.44 -10.32 -11.00
C THR A 154 -2.56 -10.33 -9.48
N ASP A 155 -2.15 -9.26 -8.79
CA ASP A 155 -2.22 -9.12 -7.33
C ASP A 155 -2.82 -7.78 -6.89
N VAL A 156 -4.12 -7.62 -7.09
CA VAL A 156 -4.86 -6.42 -6.71
C VAL A 156 -5.00 -6.24 -5.19
N THR A 157 -4.61 -7.24 -4.40
CA THR A 157 -4.68 -7.23 -2.94
C THR A 157 -3.34 -6.97 -2.27
N SER A 158 -2.27 -6.78 -3.02
CA SER A 158 -0.96 -6.46 -2.45
C SER A 158 -0.98 -5.11 -1.74
N GLY A 159 -0.44 -5.05 -0.52
CA GLY A 159 -0.15 -3.82 0.20
C GLY A 159 1.16 -3.16 -0.24
N PHE A 160 2.06 -3.90 -0.88
CA PHE A 160 3.36 -3.39 -1.31
C PHE A 160 3.21 -2.53 -2.56
N LYS A 161 3.10 -1.22 -2.38
CA LYS A 161 2.79 -0.26 -3.44
C LYS A 161 3.65 0.99 -3.34
N ALA A 162 4.10 1.51 -4.48
CA ALA A 162 4.64 2.85 -4.60
C ALA A 162 3.63 3.76 -5.32
N MET A 163 3.49 4.99 -4.83
CA MET A 163 2.48 5.95 -5.27
C MET A 163 3.13 7.30 -5.51
N GLY A 164 2.96 7.83 -6.72
CA GLY A 164 3.49 9.12 -7.17
C GLY A 164 2.60 10.30 -6.76
N PRO A 165 2.96 11.54 -7.18
CA PRO A 165 2.33 12.77 -6.69
C PRO A 165 0.82 12.87 -6.96
N ARG A 166 0.34 12.35 -8.12
CA ARG A 166 -1.09 12.33 -8.45
C ARG A 166 -1.88 11.42 -7.51
N ALA A 167 -1.31 10.26 -7.18
CA ALA A 167 -1.92 9.31 -6.25
C ALA A 167 -1.90 9.87 -4.82
N ILE A 168 -0.80 10.50 -4.38
CA ILE A 168 -0.71 11.15 -3.06
C ILE A 168 -1.80 12.20 -2.89
N ARG A 169 -1.99 13.10 -3.86
CA ARG A 169 -3.05 14.13 -3.80
C ARG A 169 -4.45 13.52 -3.71
N LEU A 170 -4.73 12.49 -4.53
CA LEU A 170 -6.01 11.79 -4.50
C LEU A 170 -6.28 11.17 -3.12
N PHE A 171 -5.30 10.45 -2.58
CA PHE A 171 -5.44 9.68 -1.36
C PHE A 171 -5.34 10.52 -0.08
N ALA A 172 -4.65 11.65 -0.12
CA ALA A 172 -4.65 12.62 0.99
C ALA A 172 -6.03 13.27 1.19
N GLY A 173 -6.75 13.52 0.10
CA GLY A 173 -8.13 14.03 0.14
C GLY A 173 -9.11 12.96 0.65
N TYR A 174 -9.03 11.79 0.08
CA TYR A 174 -9.89 10.65 0.47
C TYR A 174 -9.14 9.32 0.26
N TYR A 175 -8.95 8.57 1.32
CA TYR A 175 -8.50 7.17 1.28
C TYR A 175 -9.50 6.32 2.08
N PRO A 176 -9.91 5.15 1.56
CA PRO A 176 -10.87 4.29 2.27
C PRO A 176 -10.31 3.88 3.63
N ALA A 177 -11.06 4.15 4.70
CA ALA A 177 -10.64 3.81 6.06
C ALA A 177 -11.21 2.48 6.55
N GLU A 178 -12.16 1.90 5.81
CA GLU A 178 -12.82 0.68 6.24
C GLU A 178 -11.90 -0.54 6.08
N TYR A 179 -11.85 -1.34 7.12
CA TYR A 179 -10.94 -2.46 7.42
C TYR A 179 -10.80 -3.55 6.34
N LEU A 180 -11.61 -3.56 5.27
CA LEU A 180 -11.64 -4.64 4.27
C LEU A 180 -11.73 -4.15 2.82
N GLY A 181 -11.87 -2.86 2.61
CA GLY A 181 -12.03 -2.27 1.27
C GLY A 181 -10.86 -1.41 0.81
N ASP A 182 -9.94 -1.07 1.70
CA ASP A 182 -8.88 -0.10 1.48
C ASP A 182 -8.04 -0.37 0.22
N THR A 183 -7.63 -1.62 0.01
CA THR A 183 -6.81 -2.01 -1.15
C THR A 183 -7.62 -2.03 -2.44
N VAL A 184 -8.80 -2.62 -2.43
CA VAL A 184 -9.67 -2.77 -3.61
C VAL A 184 -10.34 -1.43 -3.94
N GLU A 185 -10.85 -0.73 -2.94
CA GLU A 185 -11.53 0.56 -3.11
C GLU A 185 -10.55 1.65 -3.56
N SER A 186 -9.35 1.71 -2.98
CA SER A 186 -8.30 2.64 -3.42
C SER A 186 -7.91 2.42 -4.88
N LEU A 187 -7.85 1.16 -5.33
CA LEU A 187 -7.56 0.83 -6.71
C LEU A 187 -8.69 1.28 -7.65
N VAL A 188 -9.97 1.08 -7.26
CA VAL A 188 -11.12 1.61 -8.02
C VAL A 188 -11.07 3.13 -8.11
N MET A 189 -10.75 3.81 -7.01
CA MET A 189 -10.61 5.26 -7.00
C MET A 189 -9.51 5.73 -7.95
N ALA A 190 -8.35 5.08 -7.92
CA ALA A 190 -7.22 5.38 -8.81
C ALA A 190 -7.62 5.23 -10.30
N ILE A 191 -8.28 4.13 -10.64
CA ILE A 191 -8.75 3.87 -12.01
C ILE A 191 -9.76 4.95 -12.44
N ARG A 192 -10.71 5.31 -11.56
CA ARG A 192 -11.70 6.35 -11.86
C ARG A 192 -11.08 7.74 -12.01
N ALA A 193 -10.01 8.02 -11.26
CA ALA A 193 -9.20 9.24 -11.42
C ALA A 193 -8.26 9.18 -12.63
N LYS A 194 -8.32 8.11 -13.44
CA LYS A 194 -7.47 7.90 -14.61
C LYS A 194 -5.98 7.91 -14.27
N LEU A 195 -5.62 7.37 -13.10
CA LEU A 195 -4.23 7.13 -12.75
C LEU A 195 -3.72 5.91 -13.52
N THR A 196 -2.47 5.99 -13.97
CA THR A 196 -1.78 4.86 -14.60
C THR A 196 -1.29 3.90 -13.53
N ILE A 197 -1.59 2.61 -13.71
CA ILE A 197 -1.23 1.57 -12.75
C ILE A 197 -0.34 0.55 -13.45
N LYS A 198 0.74 0.17 -12.78
CA LYS A 198 1.68 -0.85 -13.25
C LYS A 198 1.88 -1.90 -12.17
N GLU A 199 2.05 -3.14 -12.58
CA GLU A 199 2.40 -4.23 -11.69
C GLU A 199 3.80 -4.72 -12.02
N ILE A 200 4.61 -4.96 -11.00
CA ILE A 200 5.94 -5.56 -11.14
C ILE A 200 6.06 -6.80 -10.27
N PRO A 201 6.80 -7.83 -10.72
CA PRO A 201 7.05 -9.01 -9.90
C PRO A 201 8.00 -8.67 -8.75
N VAL A 202 7.62 -9.08 -7.53
CA VAL A 202 8.46 -8.93 -6.33
C VAL A 202 8.58 -10.24 -5.59
N VAL A 203 9.67 -10.39 -4.85
CA VAL A 203 9.84 -11.45 -3.87
C VAL A 203 9.16 -11.03 -2.56
N MET A 204 8.42 -11.95 -1.94
CA MET A 204 7.87 -11.77 -0.60
C MET A 204 8.54 -12.74 0.34
N ARG A 205 8.82 -12.28 1.54
CA ARG A 205 9.41 -13.08 2.61
C ARG A 205 8.32 -13.79 3.42
N GLU A 206 8.69 -14.78 4.18
CA GLU A 206 7.84 -15.33 5.22
C GLU A 206 7.65 -14.30 6.35
N ARG A 207 6.49 -14.30 6.98
CA ARG A 207 6.18 -13.39 8.08
C ARG A 207 7.15 -13.59 9.23
N ALA A 208 7.78 -12.51 9.69
CA ALA A 208 8.79 -12.58 10.74
C ALA A 208 8.19 -12.76 12.15
N GLY A 209 6.88 -12.41 12.35
CA GLY A 209 6.19 -12.51 13.63
C GLY A 209 4.71 -12.16 13.53
N GLY A 210 4.02 -12.15 14.68
CA GLY A 210 2.61 -11.76 14.80
C GLY A 210 1.60 -12.85 14.43
N THR A 211 0.34 -12.65 14.80
CA THR A 211 -0.78 -13.53 14.45
C THR A 211 -1.39 -13.12 13.11
N PRO A 212 -1.68 -14.08 12.18
CA PRO A 212 -2.36 -13.76 10.94
C PRO A 212 -3.70 -13.09 11.20
N SER A 213 -3.93 -11.93 10.62
CA SER A 213 -5.18 -11.16 10.81
C SER A 213 -6.43 -11.86 10.25
N HIS A 214 -6.29 -12.98 9.54
CA HIS A 214 -7.39 -13.61 8.82
C HIS A 214 -7.57 -15.09 9.10
N SER A 215 -8.72 -15.45 9.67
CA SER A 215 -9.28 -16.79 9.62
C SER A 215 -9.92 -17.06 8.24
N PRO A 216 -10.13 -18.34 7.82
CA PRO A 216 -10.79 -18.68 6.55
C PRO A 216 -12.16 -18.01 6.36
N VAL A 217 -12.95 -17.88 7.44
CA VAL A 217 -14.25 -17.22 7.45
C VAL A 217 -14.12 -15.72 7.22
N LYS A 218 -13.15 -15.07 7.88
CA LYS A 218 -12.85 -13.64 7.63
C LYS A 218 -12.39 -13.40 6.19
N SER A 219 -11.66 -14.32 5.58
CA SER A 219 -11.26 -14.23 4.19
C SER A 219 -12.42 -14.33 3.20
N ALA A 220 -13.42 -15.18 3.46
CA ALA A 220 -14.63 -15.27 2.63
C ALA A 220 -15.51 -14.01 2.75
N VAL A 221 -15.67 -13.47 3.95
CA VAL A 221 -16.34 -12.18 4.20
C VAL A 221 -15.58 -11.04 3.50
N TYR A 222 -14.26 -11.06 3.52
CA TYR A 222 -13.42 -10.09 2.80
C TYR A 222 -13.72 -10.09 1.29
N LEU A 223 -13.74 -11.27 0.66
CA LEU A 223 -13.98 -11.40 -0.77
C LEU A 223 -15.40 -10.97 -1.19
N SER A 224 -16.42 -11.28 -0.37
CA SER A 224 -17.80 -10.86 -0.63
C SER A 224 -17.94 -9.33 -0.48
N ARG A 225 -17.31 -8.72 0.51
CA ARG A 225 -17.28 -7.26 0.70
C ARG A 225 -16.48 -6.56 -0.39
N ALA A 226 -15.35 -7.10 -0.82
CA ALA A 226 -14.59 -6.59 -1.96
C ALA A 226 -15.41 -6.61 -3.26
N GLY A 227 -16.17 -7.68 -3.49
CA GLY A 227 -17.12 -7.78 -4.61
C GLY A 227 -18.25 -6.74 -4.52
N LEU A 228 -18.82 -6.54 -3.34
CA LEU A 228 -19.86 -5.54 -3.10
C LEU A 228 -19.30 -4.11 -3.22
N ALA A 229 -18.12 -3.84 -2.66
CA ALA A 229 -17.45 -2.56 -2.80
C ALA A 229 -17.15 -2.22 -4.25
N LEU A 230 -16.74 -3.21 -5.05
CA LEU A 230 -16.54 -3.07 -6.49
C LEU A 230 -17.86 -2.72 -7.21
N LEU A 231 -18.96 -3.42 -6.90
CA LEU A 231 -20.28 -3.13 -7.47
C LEU A 231 -20.76 -1.73 -7.08
N LEU A 232 -20.66 -1.35 -5.82
CA LEU A 232 -21.02 -0.01 -5.35
C LEU A 232 -20.14 1.08 -5.95
N ALA A 233 -18.84 0.82 -6.09
CA ALA A 233 -17.91 1.75 -6.70
C ALA A 233 -18.17 1.95 -8.20
N LEU A 234 -18.67 0.94 -8.90
CA LEU A 234 -19.09 1.06 -10.31
C LEU A 234 -20.37 1.89 -10.47
N VAL A 235 -21.26 1.89 -9.45
CA VAL A 235 -22.55 2.60 -9.49
C VAL A 235 -22.44 4.03 -8.90
N ARG A 236 -21.54 4.29 -7.97
CA ARG A 236 -21.36 5.63 -7.36
C ARG A 236 -20.90 6.66 -8.39
N ARG A 237 -21.60 7.80 -8.44
CA ARG A 237 -21.21 8.98 -9.24
C ARG A 237 -19.83 9.49 -8.78
N ARG A 238 -19.04 10.02 -9.74
CA ARG A 238 -17.70 10.58 -9.55
C ARG A 238 -17.71 11.63 -8.43
N PRO A 239 -16.81 11.60 -7.44
CA PRO A 239 -16.51 12.81 -6.70
C PRO A 239 -15.93 13.83 -7.70
N ALA A 240 -16.47 15.02 -7.73
CA ALA A 240 -15.92 16.12 -8.51
C ALA A 240 -14.51 16.42 -7.93
N VAL A 241 -13.49 16.21 -8.74
CA VAL A 241 -12.18 16.82 -8.48
C VAL A 241 -12.31 18.25 -8.96
N ASP A 242 -12.39 19.21 -8.03
CA ASP A 242 -12.37 20.63 -8.36
C ASP A 242 -11.13 20.93 -9.20
N SER A 243 -11.38 21.39 -10.43
CA SER A 243 -10.37 21.83 -11.39
C SER A 243 -9.97 23.31 -11.14
N SER A 244 -9.93 23.72 -9.89
CA SER A 244 -9.55 25.09 -9.51
C SER A 244 -8.12 25.13 -8.96
N ASP A 245 -7.13 24.87 -9.82
CA ASP A 245 -5.76 25.37 -9.63
C ASP A 245 -5.03 25.37 -10.99
N SER A 246 -5.53 26.22 -11.88
CA SER A 246 -4.78 26.72 -13.03
C SER A 246 -4.99 28.25 -13.09
N ALA A 247 -4.24 28.95 -12.25
CA ALA A 247 -3.93 30.36 -12.40
C ALA A 247 -2.58 30.63 -11.72
#